data_e807b82082c1bac916819f5e576a5b1c
#
_entry.id   e807b82082c1bac916819f5e576a5b1c
#
_cell.length_a   1.000
_cell.length_b   1.000
_cell.length_c   1.000
_cell.angle_alpha   90.00
_cell.angle_beta   90.00
_cell.angle_gamma   90.00
#
_symmetry.space_group_name_H-M   'P 1'
#
loop_
_entity.id
_entity.type
_entity.pdbx_description
1 polymer ?
#
loop_
_entity_poly.entity_id
_entity_poly.type
_entity_poly.pdbx_seq_one_letter_code
_entity_poly.pdbx_strand_id
1 'polypeptide(L)'
;MQLQVSPEMHSVCPEFVGACITANISNTSYSADLWAEIDALGSDYCATLTTESLKSMTSIQATRRIYKLCGKDPSRYRPSGEALVRRVLQGKSLYQIDTLVDLINLASMKYGYSIGAFDADKFSGDTLTLGIGKEGEPYEGIGRGMINIAGLPVYRDAIGGVGTPTSDHERTKVTLSTTRLLVLVNGYDGSEQGVTDTAEYIIKLLNKYCSATNCEYKLYK
;
A
#
# COMPACT_ATOMS: atom_id res chain seq x y z
N MET A 1 14.46 5.39 10.08
CA MET A 1 13.59 6.18 9.19
C MET A 1 12.59 6.94 10.04
N GLN A 2 12.59 8.28 9.97
CA GLN A 2 11.60 9.14 10.60
C GLN A 2 10.41 9.32 9.64
N LEU A 3 9.18 9.18 10.13
CA LEU A 3 7.95 9.41 9.36
C LEU A 3 7.38 10.77 9.75
N GLN A 4 6.95 11.54 8.75
CA GLN A 4 6.33 12.84 8.93
C GLN A 4 5.10 12.97 8.02
N VAL A 5 4.06 13.63 8.51
CA VAL A 5 2.92 14.06 7.69
C VAL A 5 3.05 15.56 7.48
N SER A 6 3.01 16.01 6.22
CA SER A 6 3.15 17.42 5.90
C SER A 6 1.95 18.22 6.42
N PRO A 7 2.12 19.51 6.77
CA PRO A 7 0.99 20.37 7.19
C PRO A 7 -0.13 20.41 6.16
N GLU A 8 0.20 20.38 4.86
CA GLU A 8 -0.76 20.34 3.76
C GLU A 8 -1.60 19.05 3.80
N MET A 9 -0.94 17.89 3.97
CA MET A 9 -1.64 16.61 4.05
C MET A 9 -2.47 16.52 5.34
N HIS A 10 -1.94 17.02 6.45
CA HIS A 10 -2.66 17.06 7.72
C HIS A 10 -3.91 17.97 7.66
N SER A 11 -3.86 19.07 6.90
CA SER A 11 -5.04 19.93 6.67
C SER A 11 -6.14 19.23 5.87
N VAL A 12 -5.76 18.36 4.93
CA VAL A 12 -6.72 17.60 4.09
C VAL A 12 -7.29 16.38 4.82
N CYS A 13 -6.47 15.75 5.65
CA CYS A 13 -6.83 14.55 6.41
C CYS A 13 -6.29 14.63 7.84
N PRO A 14 -6.90 15.45 8.72
CA PRO A 14 -6.43 15.57 10.11
C PRO A 14 -6.56 14.27 10.92
N GLU A 15 -7.45 13.38 10.49
CA GLU A 15 -7.66 12.05 11.09
C GLU A 15 -6.67 10.99 10.61
N PHE A 16 -5.74 11.29 9.71
CA PHE A 16 -4.80 10.31 9.16
C PHE A 16 -4.05 9.53 10.24
N VAL A 17 -4.03 8.22 10.11
CA VAL A 17 -3.19 7.30 10.88
C VAL A 17 -2.47 6.37 9.91
N GLY A 18 -1.15 6.31 9.98
CA GLY A 18 -0.37 5.34 9.23
C GLY A 18 0.32 4.34 10.13
N ALA A 19 0.65 3.16 9.60
CA ALA A 19 1.61 2.25 10.21
C ALA A 19 2.84 2.08 9.33
N CYS A 20 4.01 2.15 9.94
CA CYS A 20 5.28 1.81 9.33
C CYS A 20 5.78 0.51 9.94
N ILE A 21 5.92 -0.52 9.11
CA ILE A 21 6.47 -1.82 9.49
C ILE A 21 7.88 -1.92 8.93
N THR A 22 8.83 -2.40 9.74
CA THR A 22 10.19 -2.74 9.30
C THR A 22 10.47 -4.18 9.63
N ALA A 23 11.19 -4.87 8.74
CA ALA A 23 11.59 -6.26 8.93
C ALA A 23 12.83 -6.60 8.11
N ASN A 24 13.60 -7.57 8.57
CA ASN A 24 14.53 -8.30 7.71
C ASN A 24 13.79 -9.51 7.15
N ILE A 25 13.92 -9.75 5.84
CA ILE A 25 13.15 -10.77 5.14
C ILE A 25 14.01 -11.57 4.15
N SER A 26 13.46 -12.73 3.75
CA SER A 26 13.91 -13.46 2.57
C SER A 26 12.73 -13.62 1.61
N ASN A 27 12.83 -12.99 0.44
CA ASN A 27 11.78 -13.04 -0.57
C ASN A 27 11.98 -14.25 -1.50
N THR A 28 10.89 -14.82 -1.98
CA THR A 28 10.89 -15.94 -2.94
C THR A 28 10.00 -15.60 -4.14
N SER A 29 10.22 -16.26 -5.25
CA SER A 29 9.47 -16.01 -6.48
C SER A 29 8.00 -16.45 -6.40
N TYR A 30 7.69 -17.42 -5.52
CA TYR A 30 6.36 -18.01 -5.42
C TYR A 30 6.15 -18.77 -4.12
N SER A 31 4.93 -18.74 -3.61
CA SER A 31 4.46 -19.58 -2.49
C SER A 31 3.07 -20.16 -2.80
N ALA A 32 2.97 -21.47 -2.99
CA ALA A 32 1.69 -22.14 -3.27
C ALA A 32 0.69 -21.98 -2.12
N ASP A 33 1.15 -22.05 -0.88
CA ASP A 33 0.29 -21.92 0.29
C ASP A 33 -0.26 -20.48 0.43
N LEU A 34 0.54 -19.46 0.09
CA LEU A 34 0.07 -18.08 0.07
C LEU A 34 -1.00 -17.89 -1.04
N TRP A 35 -0.76 -18.45 -2.21
CA TRP A 35 -1.73 -18.37 -3.31
C TRP A 35 -3.03 -19.09 -3.00
N ALA A 36 -2.98 -20.21 -2.26
CA ALA A 36 -4.21 -20.86 -1.75
C ALA A 36 -5.01 -19.92 -0.82
N GLU A 37 -4.36 -19.12 0.04
CA GLU A 37 -5.05 -18.11 0.86
C GLU A 37 -5.64 -16.97 0.01
N ILE A 38 -4.90 -16.50 -1.02
CA ILE A 38 -5.37 -15.46 -1.95
C ILE A 38 -6.60 -15.93 -2.72
N ASP A 39 -6.57 -17.15 -3.25
CA ASP A 39 -7.66 -17.74 -4.03
C ASP A 39 -8.90 -18.00 -3.15
N ALA A 40 -8.69 -18.43 -1.90
CA ALA A 40 -9.78 -18.63 -0.94
C ALA A 40 -10.47 -17.28 -0.61
N LEU A 41 -9.70 -16.22 -0.32
CA LEU A 41 -10.26 -14.89 -0.10
C LEU A 41 -10.97 -14.34 -1.34
N GLY A 42 -10.37 -14.55 -2.52
CA GLY A 42 -10.97 -14.15 -3.80
C GLY A 42 -12.31 -14.84 -4.08
N SER A 43 -12.39 -16.13 -3.79
CA SER A 43 -13.63 -16.92 -3.93
C SER A 43 -14.72 -16.44 -2.96
N ASP A 44 -14.37 -16.17 -1.71
CA ASP A 44 -15.28 -15.59 -0.72
C ASP A 44 -15.81 -14.24 -1.19
N TYR A 45 -14.95 -13.37 -1.70
CA TYR A 45 -15.35 -12.06 -2.22
C TYR A 45 -16.26 -12.14 -3.44
N CYS A 46 -16.01 -13.08 -4.35
CA CYS A 46 -16.92 -13.31 -5.48
C CYS A 46 -18.31 -13.78 -5.03
N ALA A 47 -18.41 -14.50 -3.91
CA ALA A 47 -19.67 -14.97 -3.36
C ALA A 47 -20.42 -13.92 -2.53
N THR A 48 -19.68 -12.98 -1.88
CA THR A 48 -20.24 -12.09 -0.84
C THR A 48 -20.25 -10.61 -1.22
N LEU A 49 -19.38 -10.16 -2.13
CA LEU A 49 -19.23 -8.77 -2.48
C LEU A 49 -19.71 -8.44 -3.89
N THR A 50 -20.14 -7.20 -4.04
CA THR A 50 -20.37 -6.56 -5.35
C THR A 50 -19.43 -5.36 -5.51
N THR A 51 -19.29 -4.87 -6.72
CA THR A 51 -18.53 -3.64 -6.97
C THR A 51 -19.07 -2.44 -6.18
N GLU A 52 -20.36 -2.40 -5.89
CA GLU A 52 -20.99 -1.32 -5.12
C GLU A 52 -20.70 -1.48 -3.63
N SER A 53 -20.86 -2.68 -3.06
CA SER A 53 -20.51 -2.93 -1.65
C SER A 53 -19.02 -2.72 -1.37
N LEU A 54 -18.14 -3.05 -2.32
CA LEU A 54 -16.73 -2.75 -2.22
C LEU A 54 -16.46 -1.24 -2.03
N LYS A 55 -17.15 -0.38 -2.79
CA LYS A 55 -17.01 1.07 -2.66
C LYS A 55 -17.50 1.61 -1.31
N SER A 56 -18.30 0.85 -0.57
CA SER A 56 -18.79 1.23 0.75
C SER A 56 -17.88 0.79 1.90
N MET A 57 -16.80 0.06 1.65
CA MET A 57 -15.78 -0.23 2.65
C MET A 57 -15.14 1.07 3.14
N THR A 58 -15.09 1.28 4.45
CA THR A 58 -14.67 2.55 5.08
C THR A 58 -13.27 2.99 4.64
N SER A 59 -12.29 2.07 4.61
CA SER A 59 -10.91 2.33 4.18
C SER A 59 -10.82 2.78 2.73
N ILE A 60 -11.62 2.15 1.84
CA ILE A 60 -11.69 2.49 0.42
C ILE A 60 -12.38 3.85 0.22
N GLN A 61 -13.52 4.07 0.90
CA GLN A 61 -14.22 5.35 0.84
C GLN A 61 -13.33 6.51 1.30
N ALA A 62 -12.61 6.33 2.40
CA ALA A 62 -11.72 7.35 2.93
C ALA A 62 -10.61 7.71 1.93
N THR A 63 -9.92 6.72 1.35
CA THR A 63 -8.91 6.96 0.33
C THR A 63 -9.49 7.69 -0.89
N ARG A 64 -10.68 7.29 -1.35
CA ARG A 64 -11.38 7.96 -2.46
C ARG A 64 -11.79 9.39 -2.12
N ARG A 65 -12.18 9.65 -0.87
CA ARG A 65 -12.50 10.99 -0.37
C ARG A 65 -11.27 11.89 -0.43
N ILE A 66 -10.12 11.42 0.07
CA ILE A 66 -8.87 12.19 0.04
C ILE A 66 -8.47 12.52 -1.39
N TYR A 67 -8.56 11.58 -2.32
CA TYR A 67 -8.28 11.86 -3.74
C TYR A 67 -9.13 13.02 -4.26
N LYS A 68 -10.44 13.00 -4.00
CA LYS A 68 -11.35 14.08 -4.43
C LYS A 68 -11.01 15.42 -3.78
N LEU A 69 -10.68 15.44 -2.48
CA LEU A 69 -10.28 16.65 -1.77
C LEU A 69 -8.98 17.25 -2.35
N CYS A 70 -8.07 16.40 -2.83
CA CYS A 70 -6.84 16.81 -3.50
C CYS A 70 -7.04 17.07 -5.02
N GLY A 71 -8.28 17.07 -5.53
CA GLY A 71 -8.58 17.33 -6.94
C GLY A 71 -8.31 16.15 -7.90
N LYS A 72 -8.12 14.93 -7.37
CA LYS A 72 -7.85 13.73 -8.17
C LYS A 72 -9.11 12.87 -8.33
N ASP A 73 -9.36 12.39 -9.55
CA ASP A 73 -10.46 11.45 -9.81
C ASP A 73 -10.08 10.03 -9.36
N PRO A 74 -10.71 9.48 -8.29
CA PRO A 74 -10.40 8.14 -7.80
C PRO A 74 -10.90 7.01 -8.70
N SER A 75 -11.68 7.31 -9.74
CA SER A 75 -12.09 6.31 -10.73
C SER A 75 -11.04 6.09 -11.79
N ARG A 76 -10.30 7.15 -12.12
CA ARG A 76 -9.18 7.14 -13.07
C ARG A 76 -7.87 6.70 -12.39
N TYR A 77 -7.59 7.23 -11.19
CA TYR A 77 -6.38 6.95 -10.39
C TYR A 77 -6.74 6.03 -9.20
N ARG A 78 -7.27 4.87 -9.49
CA ARG A 78 -7.86 3.99 -8.47
C ARG A 78 -6.84 3.59 -7.40
N PRO A 79 -7.23 3.65 -6.08
CA PRO A 79 -6.42 3.09 -4.99
C PRO A 79 -6.12 1.61 -5.21
N SER A 80 -4.92 1.16 -4.84
CA SER A 80 -4.44 -0.21 -5.09
C SER A 80 -5.34 -1.26 -4.43
N GLY A 81 -5.73 -1.07 -3.16
CA GLY A 81 -6.62 -2.00 -2.46
C GLY A 81 -7.96 -2.21 -3.17
N GLU A 82 -8.60 -1.11 -3.66
CA GLU A 82 -9.82 -1.20 -4.47
C GLU A 82 -9.55 -1.90 -5.81
N ALA A 83 -8.42 -1.60 -6.45
CA ALA A 83 -8.11 -2.16 -7.77
C ALA A 83 -7.94 -3.69 -7.73
N LEU A 84 -7.29 -4.22 -6.69
CA LEU A 84 -7.09 -5.65 -6.48
C LEU A 84 -8.43 -6.39 -6.32
N VAL A 85 -9.29 -5.94 -5.40
CA VAL A 85 -10.59 -6.59 -5.16
C VAL A 85 -11.49 -6.49 -6.40
N ARG A 86 -11.54 -5.32 -7.08
CA ARG A 86 -12.32 -5.19 -8.32
C ARG A 86 -11.87 -6.15 -9.43
N ARG A 87 -10.56 -6.41 -9.51
CA ARG A 87 -10.02 -7.37 -10.47
C ARG A 87 -10.56 -8.77 -10.21
N VAL A 88 -10.59 -9.20 -8.95
CA VAL A 88 -11.16 -10.49 -8.52
C VAL A 88 -12.66 -10.57 -8.80
N LEU A 89 -13.44 -9.53 -8.45
CA LEU A 89 -14.87 -9.45 -8.72
C LEU A 89 -15.23 -9.46 -10.22
N GLN A 90 -14.26 -9.18 -11.10
CA GLN A 90 -14.39 -9.32 -12.55
C GLN A 90 -14.04 -10.72 -13.06
N GLY A 91 -13.81 -11.69 -12.18
CA GLY A 91 -13.39 -13.06 -12.54
C GLY A 91 -11.95 -13.15 -13.05
N LYS A 92 -11.10 -12.18 -12.74
CA LYS A 92 -9.68 -12.13 -13.17
C LYS A 92 -8.78 -12.48 -12.00
N SER A 93 -7.88 -13.44 -12.18
CA SER A 93 -6.82 -13.73 -11.19
C SER A 93 -5.93 -12.52 -10.96
N LEU A 94 -5.38 -12.37 -9.77
CA LEU A 94 -4.31 -11.39 -9.53
C LEU A 94 -3.08 -11.73 -10.37
N TYR A 95 -2.22 -10.73 -10.58
CA TYR A 95 -0.89 -10.99 -11.12
C TYR A 95 -0.02 -11.62 -10.04
N GLN A 96 0.62 -12.72 -10.35
CA GLN A 96 1.66 -13.33 -9.53
C GLN A 96 2.95 -12.58 -9.79
N ILE A 97 3.53 -12.00 -8.76
CA ILE A 97 4.76 -11.19 -8.87
C ILE A 97 5.90 -11.88 -8.14
N ASP A 98 5.87 -11.89 -6.83
CA ASP A 98 6.73 -12.61 -5.91
C ASP A 98 6.02 -12.75 -4.56
N THR A 99 6.55 -13.57 -3.67
CA THR A 99 5.89 -13.88 -2.38
C THR A 99 5.64 -12.62 -1.54
N LEU A 100 6.57 -11.67 -1.54
CA LEU A 100 6.42 -10.45 -0.76
C LEU A 100 5.32 -9.53 -1.32
N VAL A 101 5.32 -9.27 -2.61
CA VAL A 101 4.27 -8.45 -3.25
C VAL A 101 2.91 -9.13 -3.11
N ASP A 102 2.85 -10.45 -3.30
CA ASP A 102 1.59 -11.21 -3.23
C ASP A 102 0.98 -11.19 -1.82
N LEU A 103 1.80 -11.29 -0.74
CA LEU A 103 1.30 -11.19 0.62
C LEU A 103 0.82 -9.77 0.98
N ILE A 104 1.47 -8.73 0.47
CA ILE A 104 1.02 -7.35 0.63
C ILE A 104 -0.32 -7.14 -0.11
N ASN A 105 -0.47 -7.71 -1.31
CA ASN A 105 -1.73 -7.69 -2.04
C ASN A 105 -2.85 -8.39 -1.26
N LEU A 106 -2.58 -9.55 -0.64
CA LEU A 106 -3.53 -10.25 0.22
C LEU A 106 -3.99 -9.39 1.41
N ALA A 107 -3.05 -8.74 2.11
CA ALA A 107 -3.37 -7.84 3.21
C ALA A 107 -4.19 -6.62 2.74
N SER A 108 -3.81 -6.03 1.61
CA SER A 108 -4.52 -4.89 1.02
C SER A 108 -5.94 -5.24 0.59
N MET A 109 -6.16 -6.43 0.02
CA MET A 109 -7.51 -6.93 -0.28
C MET A 109 -8.35 -7.09 0.98
N LYS A 110 -7.78 -7.75 2.00
CA LYS A 110 -8.50 -8.12 3.21
C LYS A 110 -9.00 -6.91 4.01
N TYR A 111 -8.19 -5.87 4.12
CA TYR A 111 -8.49 -4.68 4.93
C TYR A 111 -8.90 -3.45 4.11
N GLY A 112 -8.74 -3.48 2.79
CA GLY A 112 -9.10 -2.40 1.89
C GLY A 112 -8.17 -1.19 1.91
N TYR A 113 -7.09 -1.21 2.72
CA TYR A 113 -6.08 -0.15 2.72
C TYR A 113 -5.14 -0.27 1.52
N SER A 114 -4.71 0.87 0.98
CA SER A 114 -3.58 0.90 0.06
C SER A 114 -2.29 0.80 0.86
N ILE A 115 -1.46 -0.17 0.52
CA ILE A 115 -0.23 -0.51 1.23
C ILE A 115 0.93 -0.40 0.25
N GLY A 116 1.97 0.35 0.61
CA GLY A 116 3.24 0.40 -0.13
C GLY A 116 4.28 -0.50 0.54
N ALA A 117 5.06 -1.24 -0.27
CA ALA A 117 6.16 -2.07 0.20
C ALA A 117 7.45 -1.72 -0.55
N PHE A 118 8.51 -1.44 0.20
CA PHE A 118 9.73 -0.84 -0.33
C PHE A 118 10.97 -1.58 0.13
N ASP A 119 11.97 -1.60 -0.72
CA ASP A 119 13.32 -1.97 -0.36
C ASP A 119 13.95 -0.84 0.47
N ALA A 120 14.14 -1.08 1.76
CA ALA A 120 14.59 -0.05 2.70
C ALA A 120 16.00 0.46 2.41
N ASP A 121 16.82 -0.30 1.69
CA ASP A 121 18.19 0.09 1.32
C ASP A 121 18.22 1.07 0.14
N LYS A 122 17.09 1.28 -0.55
CA LYS A 122 16.98 2.18 -1.70
C LYS A 122 16.45 3.58 -1.37
N PHE A 123 16.13 3.84 -0.10
CA PHE A 123 15.77 5.20 0.33
C PHE A 123 16.99 6.10 0.43
N SER A 124 16.78 7.39 0.22
CA SER A 124 17.79 8.43 0.41
C SER A 124 17.41 9.31 1.60
N GLY A 125 18.38 9.53 2.49
CA GLY A 125 18.15 10.26 3.73
C GLY A 125 17.51 9.39 4.82
N ASP A 126 17.07 10.04 5.89
CA ASP A 126 16.56 9.40 7.11
C ASP A 126 15.08 9.70 7.39
N THR A 127 14.44 10.48 6.52
CA THR A 127 13.08 10.98 6.69
C THR A 127 12.22 10.64 5.47
N LEU A 128 11.00 10.12 5.72
CA LEU A 128 9.93 10.00 4.74
C LEU A 128 8.80 10.94 5.12
N THR A 129 8.40 11.80 4.18
CA THR A 129 7.31 12.75 4.37
C THR A 129 6.11 12.39 3.50
N LEU A 130 4.94 12.15 4.12
CA LEU A 130 3.67 12.06 3.41
C LEU A 130 3.17 13.47 3.09
N GLY A 131 2.97 13.76 1.82
CA GLY A 131 2.44 15.05 1.33
C GLY A 131 1.51 14.85 0.15
N ILE A 132 1.28 15.90 -0.62
CA ILE A 132 0.43 15.88 -1.82
C ILE A 132 1.32 16.11 -3.05
N GLY A 133 1.13 15.28 -4.08
CA GLY A 133 1.86 15.36 -5.35
C GLY A 133 1.63 16.67 -6.08
N LYS A 134 2.69 17.24 -6.66
CA LYS A 134 2.68 18.52 -7.37
C LYS A 134 2.59 18.33 -8.88
N GLU A 135 2.14 19.36 -9.58
CA GLU A 135 2.13 19.35 -11.05
C GLU A 135 3.58 19.30 -11.59
N GLY A 136 3.80 18.42 -12.57
CA GLY A 136 5.12 18.23 -13.16
C GLY A 136 6.13 17.50 -12.29
N GLU A 137 5.73 17.00 -11.10
CA GLU A 137 6.63 16.24 -10.22
C GLU A 137 7.03 14.92 -10.90
N PRO A 138 8.35 14.66 -11.09
CA PRO A 138 8.82 13.43 -11.73
C PRO A 138 8.46 12.21 -10.90
N TYR A 139 7.79 11.23 -11.53
CA TYR A 139 7.44 9.99 -10.86
C TYR A 139 7.31 8.84 -11.87
N GLU A 140 8.19 7.86 -11.76
CA GLU A 140 8.16 6.65 -12.56
C GLU A 140 7.46 5.52 -11.78
N GLY A 141 6.21 5.23 -12.14
CA GLY A 141 5.45 4.15 -11.51
C GLY A 141 5.87 2.77 -12.01
N ILE A 142 5.92 1.77 -11.11
CA ILE A 142 6.32 0.39 -11.42
C ILE A 142 5.49 -0.15 -12.58
N GLY A 143 6.16 -0.50 -13.69
CA GLY A 143 5.54 -1.05 -14.88
C GLY A 143 4.60 -0.10 -15.63
N ARG A 144 4.62 1.21 -15.31
CA ARG A 144 3.75 2.23 -15.92
C ARG A 144 4.50 3.38 -16.60
N GLY A 145 5.82 3.46 -16.40
CA GLY A 145 6.61 4.61 -16.84
C GLY A 145 6.24 5.89 -16.07
N MET A 146 6.44 7.03 -16.70
CA MET A 146 6.14 8.35 -16.10
C MET A 146 4.64 8.54 -15.89
N ILE A 147 4.22 8.81 -14.66
CA ILE A 147 2.82 9.07 -14.31
C ILE A 147 2.66 10.42 -13.63
N ASN A 148 1.51 11.08 -13.86
CA ASN A 148 1.16 12.32 -13.19
C ASN A 148 0.60 12.04 -11.79
N ILE A 149 1.37 12.38 -10.75
CA ILE A 149 1.01 12.21 -9.35
C ILE A 149 0.40 13.48 -8.72
N ALA A 150 0.22 14.57 -9.46
CA ALA A 150 -0.40 15.79 -8.95
C ALA A 150 -1.74 15.47 -8.27
N GLY A 151 -1.92 15.94 -7.04
CA GLY A 151 -3.12 15.68 -6.24
C GLY A 151 -3.24 14.25 -5.68
N LEU A 152 -2.22 13.41 -5.78
CA LEU A 152 -2.18 12.15 -5.03
C LEU A 152 -1.44 12.33 -3.71
N PRO A 153 -1.86 11.68 -2.61
CA PRO A 153 -0.97 11.50 -1.47
C PRO A 153 0.32 10.81 -1.93
N VAL A 154 1.47 11.31 -1.52
CA VAL A 154 2.77 10.77 -1.93
C VAL A 154 3.76 10.82 -0.79
N TYR A 155 4.47 9.72 -0.57
CA TYR A 155 5.64 9.69 0.30
C TYR A 155 6.87 10.13 -0.48
N ARG A 156 7.70 10.95 0.16
CA ARG A 156 8.97 11.44 -0.40
C ARG A 156 10.11 11.18 0.56
N ASP A 157 11.21 10.74 0.01
CA ASP A 157 12.52 10.79 0.65
C ASP A 157 13.33 12.02 0.17
N ALA A 158 14.63 12.06 0.43
CA ALA A 158 15.47 13.19 0.03
C ALA A 158 15.61 13.38 -1.50
N ILE A 159 15.33 12.34 -2.31
CA ILE A 159 15.39 12.43 -3.78
C ILE A 159 14.05 12.86 -4.37
N GLY A 160 12.93 12.34 -3.85
CA GLY A 160 11.60 12.60 -4.41
C GLY A 160 10.57 11.55 -4.03
N GLY A 161 9.49 11.46 -4.82
CA GLY A 161 8.41 10.53 -4.58
C GLY A 161 8.87 9.07 -4.59
N VAL A 162 8.36 8.27 -3.65
CA VAL A 162 8.65 6.83 -3.51
C VAL A 162 7.40 5.96 -3.60
N GLY A 163 6.25 6.44 -3.14
CA GLY A 163 5.01 5.67 -3.13
C GLY A 163 3.77 6.55 -3.08
N THR A 164 2.70 6.12 -3.76
CA THR A 164 1.36 6.68 -3.71
C THR A 164 0.35 5.56 -3.48
N PRO A 165 -0.89 5.82 -3.02
CA PRO A 165 -1.88 4.76 -2.89
C PRO A 165 -2.31 4.12 -4.22
N THR A 166 -1.86 4.65 -5.36
CA THR A 166 -2.12 4.13 -6.71
C THR A 166 -0.98 3.28 -7.27
N SER A 167 0.28 3.64 -6.98
CA SER A 167 1.48 2.97 -7.51
C SER A 167 2.71 3.40 -6.75
N ASP A 168 3.61 2.46 -6.49
CA ASP A 168 4.94 2.74 -5.95
C ASP A 168 5.92 3.12 -7.07
N HIS A 169 7.03 3.77 -6.68
CA HIS A 169 8.04 4.25 -7.61
C HIS A 169 9.05 3.13 -7.95
N GLU A 170 9.47 3.07 -9.22
CA GLU A 170 10.40 2.07 -9.74
C GLU A 170 11.71 1.98 -8.94
N ARG A 171 12.24 3.13 -8.45
CA ARG A 171 13.50 3.22 -7.72
C ARG A 171 13.52 2.43 -6.42
N THR A 172 12.44 2.45 -5.66
CA THR A 172 12.36 1.85 -4.31
C THR A 172 11.61 0.53 -4.28
N LYS A 173 11.30 -0.03 -5.46
CA LYS A 173 10.57 -1.29 -5.55
C LYS A 173 11.30 -2.44 -4.86
N VAL A 174 10.55 -3.33 -4.27
CA VAL A 174 11.03 -4.62 -3.78
C VAL A 174 11.43 -5.54 -4.93
N THR A 175 12.34 -6.45 -4.67
CA THR A 175 12.81 -7.47 -5.62
C THR A 175 13.08 -8.76 -4.86
N LEU A 176 13.47 -9.83 -5.58
CA LEU A 176 13.88 -11.10 -4.94
C LEU A 176 15.15 -10.95 -4.08
N SER A 177 15.96 -9.92 -4.31
CA SER A 177 17.15 -9.64 -3.52
C SER A 177 16.93 -8.70 -2.34
N THR A 178 15.72 -8.19 -2.14
CA THR A 178 15.39 -7.32 -1.01
C THR A 178 15.48 -8.09 0.29
N THR A 179 16.30 -7.61 1.23
CA THR A 179 16.49 -8.18 2.56
C THR A 179 16.03 -7.29 3.69
N ARG A 180 15.96 -5.98 3.46
CA ARG A 180 15.44 -5.01 4.42
C ARG A 180 14.19 -4.37 3.88
N LEU A 181 13.09 -4.60 4.58
CA LEU A 181 11.75 -4.19 4.15
C LEU A 181 11.26 -2.99 4.96
N LEU A 182 10.60 -2.06 4.26
CA LEU A 182 9.76 -1.03 4.86
C LEU A 182 8.36 -1.12 4.22
N VAL A 183 7.31 -1.23 5.06
CA VAL A 183 5.92 -1.24 4.60
C VAL A 183 5.15 -0.08 5.21
N LEU A 184 4.33 0.59 4.41
CA LEU A 184 3.49 1.71 4.83
C LEU A 184 2.02 1.37 4.62
N VAL A 185 1.23 1.35 5.69
CA VAL A 185 -0.23 1.21 5.67
C VAL A 185 -0.85 2.60 5.77
N ASN A 186 -1.80 2.91 4.89
CA ASN A 186 -2.39 4.25 4.78
C ASN A 186 -3.83 4.28 5.30
N GLY A 187 -4.05 4.69 6.53
CA GLY A 187 -5.37 4.82 7.15
C GLY A 187 -5.92 6.24 7.07
N TYR A 188 -6.57 6.58 5.96
CA TYR A 188 -7.24 7.88 5.77
C TYR A 188 -8.62 7.95 6.43
N ASP A 189 -9.06 6.87 7.06
CA ASP A 189 -10.33 6.76 7.79
C ASP A 189 -10.18 7.04 9.29
N GLY A 190 -8.96 7.31 9.75
CA GLY A 190 -8.67 7.56 11.15
C GLY A 190 -8.76 6.33 12.06
N SER A 191 -8.94 5.14 11.50
CA SER A 191 -9.09 3.91 12.26
C SER A 191 -7.74 3.37 12.74
N GLU A 192 -7.30 3.78 13.93
CA GLU A 192 -6.08 3.27 14.55
C GLU A 192 -6.14 1.75 14.71
N GLN A 193 -7.29 1.20 15.12
CA GLN A 193 -7.48 -0.24 15.24
C GLN A 193 -7.36 -0.95 13.88
N GLY A 194 -8.01 -0.44 12.82
CA GLY A 194 -7.94 -1.05 11.49
C GLY A 194 -6.52 -1.06 10.91
N VAL A 195 -5.77 0.03 11.14
CA VAL A 195 -4.36 0.14 10.73
C VAL A 195 -3.49 -0.82 11.54
N THR A 196 -3.72 -0.94 12.86
CA THR A 196 -3.03 -1.90 13.74
C THR A 196 -3.29 -3.34 13.31
N ASP A 197 -4.56 -3.73 13.14
CA ASP A 197 -4.94 -5.08 12.70
C ASP A 197 -4.28 -5.43 11.36
N THR A 198 -4.20 -4.46 10.46
CA THR A 198 -3.53 -4.63 9.16
C THR A 198 -2.03 -4.84 9.32
N ALA A 199 -1.37 -4.05 10.18
CA ALA A 199 0.07 -4.17 10.44
C ALA A 199 0.41 -5.52 11.08
N GLU A 200 -0.35 -5.95 12.07
CA GLU A 200 -0.18 -7.25 12.73
C GLU A 200 -0.42 -8.42 11.75
N TYR A 201 -1.41 -8.30 10.89
CA TYR A 201 -1.65 -9.31 9.85
C TYR A 201 -0.49 -9.40 8.86
N ILE A 202 0.06 -8.26 8.41
CA ILE A 202 1.25 -8.24 7.54
C ILE A 202 2.43 -8.91 8.25
N ILE A 203 2.71 -8.60 9.51
CA ILE A 203 3.79 -9.23 10.28
C ILE A 203 3.59 -10.76 10.37
N LYS A 204 2.36 -11.20 10.61
CA LYS A 204 2.02 -12.64 10.60
C LYS A 204 2.35 -13.29 9.25
N LEU A 205 1.99 -12.65 8.14
CA LEU A 205 2.29 -13.16 6.80
C LEU A 205 3.79 -13.15 6.51
N LEU A 206 4.52 -12.09 6.88
CA LEU A 206 5.97 -11.98 6.73
C LEU A 206 6.70 -13.10 7.48
N ASN A 207 6.30 -13.37 8.72
CA ASN A 207 6.85 -14.48 9.50
C ASN A 207 6.56 -15.84 8.87
N LYS A 208 5.35 -16.02 8.30
CA LYS A 208 4.95 -17.30 7.70
C LYS A 208 5.62 -17.57 6.36
N TYR A 209 5.78 -16.55 5.51
CA TYR A 209 6.14 -16.72 4.10
C TYR A 209 7.49 -16.15 3.69
N CYS A 210 8.05 -15.21 4.48
CA CYS A 210 9.30 -14.52 4.16
C CYS A 210 10.39 -14.69 5.20
N SER A 211 10.27 -15.66 6.11
CA SER A 211 11.24 -15.93 7.20
C SER A 211 11.67 -14.66 7.93
N ALA A 212 10.70 -13.80 8.22
CA ALA A 212 10.95 -12.47 8.72
C ALA A 212 11.55 -12.47 10.13
N THR A 213 12.48 -11.54 10.38
CA THR A 213 13.09 -11.29 11.67
C THR A 213 13.11 -9.81 11.96
N ASN A 214 13.26 -9.42 13.24
CA ASN A 214 13.27 -8.01 13.66
C ASN A 214 12.05 -7.23 13.15
N CYS A 215 10.88 -7.88 13.17
CA CYS A 215 9.63 -7.26 12.77
C CYS A 215 9.15 -6.30 13.84
N GLU A 216 9.05 -5.04 13.49
CA GLU A 216 8.53 -3.99 14.34
C GLU A 216 7.55 -3.13 13.55
N TYR A 217 6.54 -2.57 14.23
CA TYR A 217 5.74 -1.52 13.63
C TYR A 217 5.54 -0.35 14.58
N LYS A 218 5.31 0.81 14.01
CA LYS A 218 4.93 2.02 14.75
C LYS A 218 3.83 2.75 14.00
N LEU A 219 2.88 3.28 14.76
CA LEU A 219 1.89 4.21 14.23
C LEU A 219 2.49 5.61 14.11
N TYR A 220 1.98 6.40 13.16
CA TYR A 220 2.33 7.81 13.00
C TYR A 220 1.13 8.59 12.47
N LYS A 221 1.12 9.88 12.80
CA LYS A 221 0.04 10.83 12.47
C LYS A 221 0.60 12.11 11.91
#